data_7a62b4a34c938d2fc316dab75ddfd975
#
_entry.id   7a62b4a34c938d2fc316dab75ddfd975
#
_cell.length_a   1.000
_cell.length_b   1.000
_cell.length_c   1.000
_cell.angle_alpha   90.00
_cell.angle_beta   90.00
_cell.angle_gamma   90.00
#
_symmetry.space_group_name_H-M   'P 1'
#
loop_
_entity.id
_entity.type
_entity.pdbx_description
1 polymer ?
#
loop_
_entity_poly.entity_id
_entity_poly.type
_entity_poly.pdbx_seq_one_letter_code
_entity_poly.pdbx_strand_id
1 'polypeptide(L)'
;MDRFAHYGWPFFEPRHEALAREAEKFSLENLGHAHGEDADAICKRLVQDLGCAGFLRHCVSEKPDVRSVALLREVLAYHAGLADFSFVMQGLGSGPIALAGDSSQKEKYLPKAAAGDAIAAFALSEPDAGSDVQAMTTTARRQKDQWILEGTKTWISNGGIADFYVVFAKAEQGISAFVVEAKEVDASERIEIVAPHPMAVVRLRGSKGILLGEAGQGFKLAMRNLDIFRTTVAAAALGFARRALDESLHRAQERKMFGQSLADFQMTQAKLADMATRIDAGALLAYRSAWVKDVKNARVTREAAMAKMFATEAAQTIIDDAVQICGGLGVMRGHPVERLYREVRALRIYEGATEVQKLIISRDLLKG
;
A
#
# COMPACT_ATOMS: atom_id res chain seq x y z
N MET A 1 -1.35 24.56 -9.46
CA MET A 1 -0.07 24.41 -8.70
C MET A 1 0.73 23.31 -9.35
N ASP A 2 2.04 23.43 -9.52
CA ASP A 2 2.82 22.30 -10.06
C ASP A 2 2.84 21.18 -9.01
N ARG A 3 2.13 20.12 -9.30
CA ARG A 3 1.98 18.95 -8.44
C ARG A 3 3.31 18.21 -8.20
N PHE A 4 4.31 18.43 -9.04
CA PHE A 4 5.63 17.83 -8.97
C PHE A 4 6.69 18.71 -8.29
N ALA A 5 6.34 19.92 -7.84
CA ALA A 5 7.30 20.87 -7.25
C ALA A 5 8.09 20.29 -6.07
N HIS A 6 7.48 19.39 -5.27
CA HIS A 6 8.15 18.76 -4.13
C HIS A 6 9.24 17.75 -4.54
N TYR A 7 9.28 17.27 -5.78
CA TYR A 7 10.38 16.44 -6.27
C TYR A 7 11.69 17.24 -6.48
N GLY A 8 11.62 18.57 -6.43
CA GLY A 8 12.81 19.44 -6.32
C GLY A 8 13.42 19.51 -4.91
N TRP A 9 12.83 18.88 -3.90
CA TRP A 9 13.35 18.88 -2.53
C TRP A 9 14.64 18.07 -2.41
N PRO A 10 15.49 18.31 -1.36
CA PRO A 10 16.77 17.64 -1.18
C PRO A 10 16.71 16.12 -0.99
N PHE A 11 15.52 15.56 -0.82
CA PHE A 11 15.31 14.12 -0.69
C PHE A 11 15.45 13.36 -2.02
N PHE A 12 15.36 14.07 -3.14
CA PHE A 12 15.26 13.47 -4.46
C PHE A 12 16.51 13.71 -5.32
N GLU A 13 16.68 12.86 -6.28
CA GLU A 13 17.64 12.95 -7.37
C GLU A 13 16.88 13.17 -8.70
N PRO A 14 17.49 13.71 -9.77
CA PRO A 14 16.79 13.97 -11.03
C PRO A 14 16.02 12.76 -11.60
N ARG A 15 16.52 11.54 -11.36
CA ARG A 15 15.85 10.29 -11.79
C ARG A 15 14.48 10.09 -11.15
N HIS A 16 14.24 10.61 -9.95
CA HIS A 16 12.97 10.47 -9.26
C HIS A 16 11.90 11.36 -9.90
N GLU A 17 12.24 12.60 -10.24
CA GLU A 17 11.31 13.46 -10.98
C GLU A 17 11.00 12.88 -12.37
N ALA A 18 12.00 12.37 -13.09
CA ALA A 18 11.79 11.71 -14.39
C ALA A 18 10.83 10.53 -14.26
N LEU A 19 11.03 9.66 -13.24
CA LEU A 19 10.16 8.52 -12.96
C LEU A 19 8.73 8.96 -12.61
N ALA A 20 8.56 10.03 -11.82
CA ALA A 20 7.24 10.55 -11.48
C ALA A 20 6.49 11.07 -12.72
N ARG A 21 7.18 11.76 -13.63
CA ARG A 21 6.60 12.24 -14.88
C ARG A 21 6.26 11.10 -15.85
N GLU A 22 7.07 10.03 -15.89
CA GLU A 22 6.78 8.82 -16.65
C GLU A 22 5.52 8.12 -16.10
N ALA A 23 5.43 7.96 -14.79
CA ALA A 23 4.26 7.38 -14.14
C ALA A 23 2.99 8.23 -14.34
N GLU A 24 3.12 9.55 -14.34
CA GLU A 24 2.02 10.47 -14.65
C GLU A 24 1.49 10.26 -16.08
N LYS A 25 2.40 10.25 -17.06
CA LYS A 25 2.05 10.01 -18.47
C LYS A 25 1.35 8.66 -18.63
N PHE A 26 1.92 7.60 -18.04
CA PHE A 26 1.32 6.27 -18.05
C PHE A 26 -0.09 6.31 -17.45
N SER A 27 -0.26 6.97 -16.30
CA SER A 27 -1.54 7.03 -15.60
C SER A 27 -2.62 7.71 -16.44
N LEU A 28 -2.31 8.82 -17.09
CA LEU A 28 -3.23 9.54 -17.96
C LEU A 28 -3.64 8.72 -19.20
N GLU A 29 -2.72 7.95 -19.75
CA GLU A 29 -2.95 7.17 -20.98
C GLU A 29 -3.64 5.82 -20.68
N ASN A 30 -3.40 5.19 -19.51
CA ASN A 30 -3.74 3.79 -19.29
C ASN A 30 -4.74 3.52 -18.14
N LEU A 31 -4.96 4.45 -17.20
CA LEU A 31 -5.80 4.17 -16.02
C LEU A 31 -7.29 4.48 -16.17
N GLY A 32 -7.77 4.81 -17.37
CA GLY A 32 -9.21 5.11 -17.60
C GLY A 32 -10.14 3.96 -17.21
N HIS A 33 -9.67 2.71 -17.28
CA HIS A 33 -10.44 1.51 -16.92
C HIS A 33 -10.35 1.12 -15.42
N ALA A 34 -9.54 1.82 -14.62
CA ALA A 34 -9.26 1.43 -13.23
C ALA A 34 -10.43 1.67 -12.24
N HIS A 35 -11.57 2.13 -12.72
CA HIS A 35 -12.73 2.52 -11.92
C HIS A 35 -13.99 1.68 -12.18
N GLY A 36 -13.87 0.49 -12.75
CA GLY A 36 -14.97 -0.43 -13.01
C GLY A 36 -15.46 -1.20 -11.77
N GLU A 37 -16.47 -2.04 -11.96
CA GLU A 37 -17.10 -2.81 -10.88
C GLU A 37 -16.36 -4.13 -10.58
N ASP A 38 -15.75 -4.77 -11.56
CA ASP A 38 -14.98 -6.02 -11.37
C ASP A 38 -13.55 -5.72 -10.95
N ALA A 39 -13.35 -5.56 -9.64
CA ALA A 39 -12.04 -5.27 -9.06
C ALA A 39 -10.99 -6.36 -9.35
N ASP A 40 -11.40 -7.63 -9.45
CA ASP A 40 -10.50 -8.75 -9.72
C ASP A 40 -9.94 -8.69 -11.13
N ALA A 41 -10.82 -8.53 -12.13
CA ALA A 41 -10.41 -8.43 -13.53
C ALA A 41 -9.57 -7.17 -13.77
N ILE A 42 -9.98 -6.03 -13.18
CA ILE A 42 -9.24 -4.78 -13.29
C ILE A 42 -7.87 -4.90 -12.65
N CYS A 43 -7.76 -5.47 -11.44
CA CYS A 43 -6.49 -5.65 -10.76
C CYS A 43 -5.52 -6.54 -11.56
N LYS A 44 -6.00 -7.65 -12.12
CA LYS A 44 -5.19 -8.52 -12.99
C LYS A 44 -4.64 -7.74 -14.19
N ARG A 45 -5.49 -6.96 -14.85
CA ARG A 45 -5.07 -6.13 -15.99
C ARG A 45 -4.06 -5.04 -15.56
N LEU A 46 -4.32 -4.34 -14.45
CA LEU A 46 -3.41 -3.33 -13.94
C LEU A 46 -2.03 -3.89 -13.60
N VAL A 47 -1.97 -5.09 -13.01
CA VAL A 47 -0.68 -5.77 -12.74
C VAL A 47 0.07 -6.02 -14.05
N GLN A 48 -0.60 -6.52 -15.10
CA GLN A 48 0.02 -6.71 -16.41
C GLN A 48 0.48 -5.40 -17.04
N ASP A 49 -0.38 -4.37 -17.04
CA ASP A 49 -0.06 -3.06 -17.63
C ASP A 49 1.14 -2.41 -16.91
N LEU A 50 1.17 -2.46 -15.57
CA LEU A 50 2.28 -1.94 -14.75
C LEU A 50 3.57 -2.75 -14.94
N GLY A 51 3.47 -4.07 -15.14
CA GLY A 51 4.58 -4.95 -15.45
C GLY A 51 5.18 -4.63 -16.81
N CYS A 52 4.35 -4.55 -17.85
CA CYS A 52 4.75 -4.18 -19.21
C CYS A 52 5.42 -2.80 -19.27
N ALA A 53 4.90 -1.83 -18.51
CA ALA A 53 5.51 -0.51 -18.36
C ALA A 53 6.80 -0.52 -17.52
N GLY A 54 7.14 -1.65 -16.88
CA GLY A 54 8.35 -1.81 -16.08
C GLY A 54 8.29 -1.18 -14.69
N PHE A 55 7.12 -0.69 -14.24
CA PHE A 55 7.01 -0.07 -12.91
C PHE A 55 7.13 -1.08 -11.77
N LEU A 56 6.62 -2.31 -11.94
CA LEU A 56 6.65 -3.32 -10.88
C LEU A 56 8.06 -3.68 -10.42
N ARG A 57 9.08 -3.54 -11.27
CA ARG A 57 10.50 -3.77 -10.90
C ARG A 57 10.99 -2.87 -9.76
N HIS A 58 10.34 -1.71 -9.53
CA HIS A 58 10.71 -0.80 -8.45
C HIS A 58 10.28 -1.32 -7.08
N CYS A 59 9.16 -2.04 -6.98
CA CYS A 59 8.69 -2.65 -5.73
C CYS A 59 9.07 -4.13 -5.61
N VAL A 60 9.23 -4.85 -6.74
CA VAL A 60 9.69 -6.25 -6.79
C VAL A 60 11.22 -6.26 -6.99
N SER A 61 11.96 -6.08 -5.92
CA SER A 61 13.43 -5.94 -5.93
C SER A 61 14.03 -6.44 -4.63
N GLU A 62 15.24 -6.99 -4.69
CA GLU A 62 16.02 -7.35 -3.50
C GLU A 62 16.45 -6.12 -2.68
N LYS A 63 16.60 -4.99 -3.33
CA LYS A 63 16.95 -3.70 -2.72
C LYS A 63 16.11 -2.59 -3.34
N PRO A 64 14.83 -2.49 -2.95
CA PRO A 64 13.96 -1.44 -3.49
C PRO A 64 14.46 -0.06 -3.05
N ASP A 65 14.50 0.89 -3.98
CA ASP A 65 14.64 2.31 -3.66
C ASP A 65 13.29 2.81 -3.12
N VAL A 66 13.21 3.03 -1.81
CA VAL A 66 11.96 3.36 -1.12
C VAL A 66 11.39 4.70 -1.61
N ARG A 67 12.24 5.64 -2.04
CA ARG A 67 11.80 6.91 -2.66
C ARG A 67 11.08 6.66 -3.98
N SER A 68 11.64 5.81 -4.84
CA SER A 68 10.99 5.42 -6.12
C SER A 68 9.67 4.70 -5.88
N VAL A 69 9.60 3.77 -4.92
CA VAL A 69 8.34 3.10 -4.57
C VAL A 69 7.32 4.11 -4.04
N ALA A 70 7.73 5.00 -3.15
CA ALA A 70 6.85 6.01 -2.55
C ALA A 70 6.27 6.96 -3.61
N LEU A 71 7.12 7.50 -4.50
CA LEU A 71 6.65 8.41 -5.54
C LEU A 71 5.71 7.74 -6.55
N LEU A 72 5.99 6.49 -6.93
CA LEU A 72 5.09 5.72 -7.81
C LEU A 72 3.73 5.51 -7.15
N ARG A 73 3.70 5.18 -5.86
CA ARG A 73 2.46 5.08 -5.09
C ARG A 73 1.70 6.40 -5.01
N GLU A 74 2.39 7.52 -4.78
CA GLU A 74 1.76 8.84 -4.75
C GLU A 74 1.10 9.17 -6.09
N VAL A 75 1.81 8.96 -7.22
CA VAL A 75 1.28 9.23 -8.55
C VAL A 75 0.12 8.30 -8.91
N LEU A 76 0.28 6.99 -8.70
CA LEU A 76 -0.78 6.02 -9.02
C LEU A 76 -2.04 6.25 -8.17
N ALA A 77 -1.89 6.49 -6.85
CA ALA A 77 -3.00 6.77 -5.94
C ALA A 77 -3.74 8.06 -6.31
N TYR A 78 -3.05 9.09 -6.80
CA TYR A 78 -3.69 10.31 -7.29
C TYR A 78 -4.71 10.02 -8.41
N HIS A 79 -4.40 9.06 -9.30
CA HIS A 79 -5.25 8.71 -10.43
C HIS A 79 -6.27 7.62 -10.09
N ALA A 80 -5.84 6.54 -9.43
CA ALA A 80 -6.70 5.42 -9.09
C ALA A 80 -6.16 4.61 -7.90
N GLY A 81 -6.97 4.43 -6.84
CA GLY A 81 -6.58 3.64 -5.67
C GLY A 81 -6.27 2.19 -6.01
N LEU A 82 -7.04 1.58 -6.91
CA LEU A 82 -6.79 0.19 -7.34
C LEU A 82 -5.47 0.04 -8.12
N ALA A 83 -4.98 1.09 -8.81
CA ALA A 83 -3.67 1.06 -9.47
C ALA A 83 -2.52 1.09 -8.44
N ASP A 84 -2.61 1.93 -7.39
CA ASP A 84 -1.67 1.90 -6.27
C ASP A 84 -1.68 0.54 -5.56
N PHE A 85 -2.87 0.01 -5.29
CA PHE A 85 -3.04 -1.32 -4.70
C PHE A 85 -2.38 -2.41 -5.55
N SER A 86 -2.68 -2.46 -6.86
CA SER A 86 -2.10 -3.44 -7.79
C SER A 86 -0.58 -3.36 -7.84
N PHE A 87 -0.02 -2.16 -7.80
CA PHE A 87 1.42 -1.93 -7.75
C PHE A 87 2.04 -2.44 -6.45
N VAL A 88 1.57 -1.93 -5.30
CA VAL A 88 2.25 -2.19 -4.03
C VAL A 88 2.11 -3.63 -3.56
N MET A 89 0.98 -4.30 -3.89
CA MET A 89 0.78 -5.69 -3.47
C MET A 89 1.76 -6.65 -4.13
N GLN A 90 2.29 -6.34 -5.32
CA GLN A 90 3.37 -7.14 -5.92
C GLN A 90 4.65 -7.07 -5.07
N GLY A 91 5.03 -5.88 -4.63
CA GLY A 91 6.17 -5.69 -3.75
C GLY A 91 5.97 -6.29 -2.36
N LEU A 92 4.82 -6.04 -1.73
CA LEU A 92 4.53 -6.55 -0.39
C LEU A 92 4.45 -8.09 -0.38
N GLY A 93 3.80 -8.70 -1.39
CA GLY A 93 3.64 -10.14 -1.49
C GLY A 93 4.93 -10.88 -1.84
N SER A 94 5.75 -10.33 -2.73
CA SER A 94 7.03 -10.94 -3.14
C SER A 94 8.23 -10.52 -2.27
N GLY A 95 8.11 -9.43 -1.50
CA GLY A 95 9.20 -8.87 -0.71
C GLY A 95 9.87 -9.85 0.26
N PRO A 96 9.16 -10.74 0.98
CA PRO A 96 9.80 -11.74 1.80
C PRO A 96 10.67 -12.71 0.99
N ILE A 97 10.30 -13.03 -0.27
CA ILE A 97 11.12 -13.85 -1.18
C ILE A 97 12.39 -13.07 -1.55
N ALA A 98 12.26 -11.81 -1.89
CA ALA A 98 13.40 -10.93 -2.18
C ALA A 98 14.38 -10.83 -1.00
N LEU A 99 13.87 -10.75 0.24
CA LEU A 99 14.64 -10.56 1.46
C LEU A 99 15.30 -11.83 2.00
N ALA A 100 14.70 -13.01 1.80
CA ALA A 100 15.11 -14.25 2.47
C ALA A 100 15.08 -15.50 1.59
N GLY A 101 14.58 -15.43 0.36
CA GLY A 101 14.57 -16.56 -0.57
C GLY A 101 15.96 -16.99 -0.98
N ASP A 102 16.14 -18.29 -1.21
CA ASP A 102 17.32 -18.80 -1.90
C ASP A 102 17.31 -18.43 -3.40
N SER A 103 18.38 -18.71 -4.12
CA SER A 103 18.51 -18.37 -5.54
C SER A 103 17.39 -18.98 -6.39
N SER A 104 17.02 -20.25 -6.14
CA SER A 104 15.96 -20.94 -6.88
C SER A 104 14.60 -20.31 -6.65
N GLN A 105 14.29 -19.93 -5.40
CA GLN A 105 13.04 -19.24 -5.06
C GLN A 105 12.96 -17.86 -5.72
N LYS A 106 14.05 -17.08 -5.65
CA LYS A 106 14.11 -15.76 -6.28
C LYS A 106 13.96 -15.84 -7.79
N GLU A 107 14.69 -16.72 -8.45
CA GLU A 107 14.61 -16.94 -9.91
C GLU A 107 13.22 -17.39 -10.36
N LYS A 108 12.53 -18.21 -9.55
CA LYS A 108 11.20 -18.73 -9.88
C LYS A 108 10.12 -17.66 -9.80
N TYR A 109 10.13 -16.82 -8.76
CA TYR A 109 8.98 -15.94 -8.44
C TYR A 109 9.20 -14.47 -8.80
N LEU A 110 10.40 -13.89 -8.54
CA LEU A 110 10.58 -12.45 -8.67
C LEU A 110 10.48 -11.95 -10.12
N PRO A 111 11.08 -12.61 -11.14
CA PRO A 111 10.96 -12.14 -12.52
C PRO A 111 9.52 -12.08 -13.01
N LYS A 112 8.71 -13.11 -12.68
CA LYS A 112 7.30 -13.18 -13.08
C LYS A 112 6.46 -12.11 -12.37
N ALA A 113 6.68 -11.87 -11.07
CA ALA A 113 6.00 -10.81 -10.35
C ALA A 113 6.39 -9.42 -10.88
N ALA A 114 7.66 -9.18 -11.21
CA ALA A 114 8.15 -7.92 -11.77
C ALA A 114 7.66 -7.66 -13.20
N ALA A 115 7.44 -8.71 -14.00
CA ALA A 115 6.88 -8.61 -15.35
C ALA A 115 5.35 -8.49 -15.36
N GLY A 116 4.67 -8.69 -14.23
CA GLY A 116 3.22 -8.73 -14.16
C GLY A 116 2.58 -10.06 -14.61
N ASP A 117 3.41 -11.09 -14.81
CA ASP A 117 3.00 -12.44 -15.23
C ASP A 117 2.50 -13.31 -14.08
N ALA A 118 2.77 -12.89 -12.84
CA ALA A 118 2.29 -13.56 -11.64
C ALA A 118 1.89 -12.56 -10.56
N ILE A 119 0.79 -12.84 -9.88
CA ILE A 119 0.25 -12.01 -8.80
C ILE A 119 0.66 -12.60 -7.45
N ALA A 120 1.26 -11.76 -6.61
CA ALA A 120 1.70 -12.13 -5.27
C ALA A 120 0.68 -11.75 -4.19
N ALA A 121 0.61 -12.53 -3.11
CA ALA A 121 -0.15 -12.19 -1.91
C ALA A 121 0.68 -12.38 -0.63
N PHE A 122 0.40 -11.53 0.37
CA PHE A 122 1.03 -11.53 1.69
C PHE A 122 0.02 -11.97 2.75
N ALA A 123 0.15 -13.20 3.26
CA ALA A 123 -0.84 -13.83 4.12
C ALA A 123 -0.33 -13.92 5.58
N LEU A 124 -0.48 -12.81 6.32
CA LEU A 124 -0.01 -12.68 7.71
C LEU A 124 -1.18 -12.75 8.71
N SER A 125 -2.20 -11.91 8.52
CA SER A 125 -3.29 -11.69 9.48
C SER A 125 -4.23 -12.89 9.61
N GLU A 126 -4.79 -13.08 10.81
CA GLU A 126 -5.82 -14.07 11.14
C GLU A 126 -7.03 -13.39 11.78
N PRO A 127 -8.18 -14.06 11.90
CA PRO A 127 -9.38 -13.46 12.51
C PRO A 127 -9.11 -12.81 13.88
N ASP A 128 -8.32 -13.45 14.75
CA ASP A 128 -7.99 -12.97 16.09
C ASP A 128 -6.55 -12.46 16.24
N ALA A 129 -5.78 -12.39 15.14
CA ALA A 129 -4.38 -11.96 15.15
C ALA A 129 -4.07 -10.96 14.00
N GLY A 130 -4.60 -9.75 14.13
CA GLY A 130 -4.33 -8.63 13.24
C GLY A 130 -3.18 -7.77 13.73
N SER A 131 -3.41 -6.93 14.75
CA SER A 131 -2.37 -6.08 15.36
C SER A 131 -1.36 -6.88 16.18
N ASP A 132 -1.81 -7.92 16.88
CA ASP A 132 -0.94 -8.89 17.56
C ASP A 132 -0.72 -10.14 16.70
N VAL A 133 0.14 -10.00 15.71
CA VAL A 133 0.48 -11.10 14.78
C VAL A 133 1.17 -12.29 15.49
N GLN A 134 1.72 -12.12 16.68
CA GLN A 134 2.33 -13.22 17.45
C GLN A 134 1.29 -14.18 18.01
N ALA A 135 0.04 -13.72 18.17
CA ALA A 135 -1.08 -14.55 18.59
C ALA A 135 -1.59 -15.51 17.52
N MET A 136 -1.03 -15.47 16.28
CA MET A 136 -1.48 -16.34 15.17
C MET A 136 -1.58 -17.82 15.60
N THR A 137 -2.53 -18.52 15.00
CA THR A 137 -2.84 -19.92 15.28
C THR A 137 -2.53 -20.88 14.12
N THR A 138 -2.36 -20.34 12.90
CA THR A 138 -1.94 -21.14 11.73
C THR A 138 -0.64 -21.86 12.03
N THR A 139 -0.60 -23.17 11.77
CA THR A 139 0.55 -24.04 12.04
C THR A 139 1.20 -24.53 10.77
N ALA A 140 2.49 -24.84 10.85
CA ALA A 140 3.25 -25.54 9.84
C ALA A 140 4.01 -26.71 10.47
N ARG A 141 3.84 -27.91 9.92
CA ARG A 141 4.51 -29.12 10.39
C ARG A 141 5.32 -29.76 9.28
N ARG A 142 6.54 -30.20 9.58
CA ARG A 142 7.34 -30.93 8.62
C ARG A 142 6.88 -32.40 8.54
N GLN A 143 6.51 -32.81 7.34
CA GLN A 143 6.17 -34.20 7.04
C GLN A 143 7.11 -34.71 5.94
N LYS A 144 8.05 -35.59 6.30
CA LYS A 144 9.17 -35.98 5.41
C LYS A 144 9.91 -34.74 4.91
N ASP A 145 9.95 -34.54 3.61
CA ASP A 145 10.63 -33.41 2.97
C ASP A 145 9.72 -32.22 2.63
N GLN A 146 8.46 -32.25 3.10
CA GLN A 146 7.47 -31.23 2.81
C GLN A 146 7.00 -30.53 4.10
N TRP A 147 6.63 -29.25 3.98
CA TRP A 147 5.90 -28.54 5.00
C TRP A 147 4.41 -28.54 4.71
N ILE A 148 3.62 -28.89 5.71
CA ILE A 148 2.16 -28.94 5.63
C ILE A 148 1.60 -27.88 6.56
N LEU A 149 0.76 -27.01 5.99
CA LEU A 149 0.18 -25.86 6.66
C LEU A 149 -1.31 -26.10 6.93
N GLU A 150 -1.74 -25.71 8.15
CA GLU A 150 -3.13 -25.77 8.61
C GLU A 150 -3.52 -24.46 9.28
N GLY A 151 -4.65 -23.89 8.90
CA GLY A 151 -5.16 -22.65 9.51
C GLY A 151 -5.96 -21.77 8.58
N THR A 152 -6.25 -20.56 9.04
CA THR A 152 -7.04 -19.58 8.29
C THR A 152 -6.40 -18.22 8.40
N LYS A 153 -6.17 -17.58 7.24
CA LYS A 153 -5.76 -16.20 7.11
C LYS A 153 -6.94 -15.34 6.64
N THR A 154 -7.03 -14.13 7.11
CA THR A 154 -8.11 -13.20 6.73
C THR A 154 -7.57 -11.84 6.32
N TRP A 155 -8.39 -11.07 5.61
CA TRP A 155 -8.02 -9.77 5.05
C TRP A 155 -6.82 -9.87 4.09
N ILE A 156 -6.76 -10.94 3.31
CA ILE A 156 -5.63 -11.18 2.43
C ILE A 156 -5.87 -10.50 1.08
N SER A 157 -5.13 -9.41 0.87
CA SER A 157 -5.08 -8.69 -0.41
C SER A 157 -4.59 -9.62 -1.52
N ASN A 158 -5.17 -9.47 -2.72
CA ASN A 158 -5.02 -10.39 -3.84
C ASN A 158 -5.52 -11.82 -3.56
N GLY A 159 -6.15 -12.08 -2.42
CA GLY A 159 -6.78 -13.36 -2.14
C GLY A 159 -7.82 -13.70 -3.20
N GLY A 160 -7.73 -14.90 -3.77
CA GLY A 160 -8.59 -15.39 -4.86
C GLY A 160 -8.13 -15.02 -6.28
N ILE A 161 -7.14 -14.12 -6.43
CA ILE A 161 -6.53 -13.80 -7.73
C ILE A 161 -5.01 -14.04 -7.78
N ALA A 162 -4.36 -14.25 -6.63
CA ALA A 162 -2.92 -14.47 -6.55
C ALA A 162 -2.52 -15.85 -7.13
N ASP A 163 -1.34 -15.91 -7.75
CA ASP A 163 -0.70 -17.13 -8.22
C ASP A 163 0.10 -17.83 -7.13
N PHE A 164 0.62 -17.05 -6.17
CA PHE A 164 1.31 -17.56 -5.00
C PHE A 164 1.10 -16.64 -3.78
N TYR A 165 1.22 -17.27 -2.61
CA TYR A 165 1.06 -16.61 -1.31
C TYR A 165 2.33 -16.77 -0.49
N VAL A 166 2.79 -15.70 0.16
CA VAL A 166 3.74 -15.81 1.26
C VAL A 166 2.95 -15.89 2.56
N VAL A 167 2.91 -17.08 3.15
CA VAL A 167 2.12 -17.41 4.34
C VAL A 167 3.03 -17.49 5.56
N PHE A 168 2.61 -16.86 6.66
CA PHE A 168 3.28 -16.95 7.94
C PHE A 168 2.53 -17.91 8.87
N ALA A 169 3.25 -18.88 9.46
CA ALA A 169 2.68 -19.91 10.31
C ALA A 169 3.64 -20.29 11.44
N LYS A 170 3.10 -20.81 12.54
CA LYS A 170 3.88 -21.34 13.65
C LYS A 170 4.43 -22.72 13.31
N ALA A 171 5.74 -22.83 13.21
CA ALA A 171 6.49 -24.08 13.20
C ALA A 171 7.02 -24.39 14.61
N GLU A 172 7.68 -25.52 14.80
CA GLU A 172 8.31 -25.89 16.07
C GLU A 172 9.34 -24.85 16.52
N GLN A 173 10.08 -24.27 15.58
CA GLN A 173 11.12 -23.24 15.83
C GLN A 173 10.55 -21.83 16.04
N GLY A 174 9.23 -21.66 15.91
CA GLY A 174 8.55 -20.37 15.99
C GLY A 174 7.90 -19.95 14.67
N ILE A 175 7.46 -18.69 14.59
CA ILE A 175 6.82 -18.16 13.38
C ILE A 175 7.81 -18.21 12.21
N SER A 176 7.40 -18.87 11.14
CA SER A 176 8.16 -19.12 9.93
C SER A 176 7.38 -18.63 8.72
N ALA A 177 8.06 -18.37 7.60
CA ALA A 177 7.45 -17.95 6.36
C ALA A 177 7.51 -19.08 5.31
N PHE A 178 6.47 -19.19 4.50
CA PHE A 178 6.35 -20.23 3.48
C PHE A 178 5.81 -19.65 2.18
N VAL A 179 6.35 -20.07 1.05
CA VAL A 179 5.71 -19.84 -0.24
C VAL A 179 4.73 -20.99 -0.50
N VAL A 180 3.48 -20.63 -0.78
CA VAL A 180 2.37 -21.56 -1.04
C VAL A 180 1.76 -21.21 -2.39
N GLU A 181 1.70 -22.17 -3.31
CA GLU A 181 1.09 -21.99 -4.64
C GLU A 181 -0.44 -21.82 -4.52
N ALA A 182 -1.06 -21.09 -5.42
CA ALA A 182 -2.50 -20.82 -5.40
C ALA A 182 -3.37 -22.09 -5.33
N LYS A 183 -2.96 -23.15 -6.01
CA LYS A 183 -3.68 -24.44 -6.02
C LYS A 183 -3.70 -25.17 -4.67
N GLU A 184 -2.86 -24.78 -3.74
CA GLU A 184 -2.75 -25.38 -2.39
C GLU A 184 -3.64 -24.67 -1.37
N VAL A 185 -4.34 -23.58 -1.74
CA VAL A 185 -5.17 -22.79 -0.84
C VAL A 185 -6.62 -22.73 -1.32
N ASP A 186 -7.54 -22.58 -0.36
CA ASP A 186 -8.92 -22.20 -0.64
C ASP A 186 -9.11 -20.72 -0.31
N ALA A 187 -9.24 -19.90 -1.32
CA ALA A 187 -9.48 -18.44 -1.25
C ALA A 187 -10.82 -18.06 -1.90
N SER A 188 -11.79 -18.96 -1.90
CA SER A 188 -13.11 -18.77 -2.50
C SER A 188 -14.00 -17.81 -1.70
N GLU A 189 -13.78 -17.68 -0.38
CA GLU A 189 -14.53 -16.76 0.47
C GLU A 189 -14.00 -15.34 0.30
N ARG A 190 -14.72 -14.56 -0.52
CA ARG A 190 -14.39 -13.17 -0.83
C ARG A 190 -14.83 -12.23 0.30
N ILE A 191 -14.05 -11.18 0.53
CA ILE A 191 -14.36 -10.13 1.51
C ILE A 191 -14.64 -8.84 0.75
N GLU A 192 -15.87 -8.35 0.83
CA GLU A 192 -16.23 -7.03 0.31
C GLU A 192 -15.87 -5.95 1.33
N ILE A 193 -15.19 -4.92 0.86
CA ILE A 193 -14.79 -3.76 1.68
C ILE A 193 -15.28 -2.46 1.06
N VAL A 194 -15.17 -1.35 1.82
CA VAL A 194 -15.70 -0.03 1.39
C VAL A 194 -15.15 0.46 0.05
N ALA A 195 -13.89 0.18 -0.26
CA ALA A 195 -13.30 0.36 -1.58
C ALA A 195 -13.13 -1.01 -2.25
N PRO A 196 -13.53 -1.19 -3.51
CA PRO A 196 -13.51 -2.49 -4.17
C PRO A 196 -12.07 -2.91 -4.48
N HIS A 197 -11.51 -3.79 -3.66
CA HIS A 197 -10.19 -4.39 -3.85
C HIS A 197 -10.30 -5.92 -3.77
N PRO A 198 -9.48 -6.69 -4.53
CA PRO A 198 -9.41 -8.13 -4.39
C PRO A 198 -8.98 -8.53 -2.99
N MET A 199 -9.89 -9.17 -2.24
CA MET A 199 -9.62 -9.58 -0.87
C MET A 199 -10.38 -10.87 -0.52
N ALA A 200 -9.74 -11.77 0.24
CA ALA A 200 -10.37 -13.02 0.65
C ALA A 200 -9.91 -13.52 2.01
N VAL A 201 -10.68 -14.47 2.54
CA VAL A 201 -10.22 -15.43 3.54
C VAL A 201 -9.43 -16.52 2.80
N VAL A 202 -8.26 -16.88 3.32
CA VAL A 202 -7.39 -17.93 2.77
C VAL A 202 -7.32 -19.10 3.75
N ARG A 203 -7.87 -20.25 3.38
CA ARG A 203 -7.85 -21.46 4.19
C ARG A 203 -6.77 -22.42 3.72
N LEU A 204 -6.03 -22.91 4.69
CA LEU A 204 -4.95 -23.89 4.53
C LEU A 204 -5.44 -25.21 5.14
N ARG A 205 -5.60 -26.22 4.33
CA ARG A 205 -6.12 -27.55 4.71
C ARG A 205 -5.18 -28.63 4.21
N GLY A 206 -4.08 -28.85 4.92
CA GLY A 206 -3.01 -29.73 4.45
C GLY A 206 -2.22 -29.10 3.29
N SER A 207 -2.18 -27.77 3.24
CA SER A 207 -1.55 -27.03 2.16
C SER A 207 -0.03 -27.23 2.15
N LYS A 208 0.55 -27.54 1.00
CA LYS A 208 2.00 -27.70 0.85
C LYS A 208 2.66 -26.34 0.74
N GLY A 209 3.68 -26.10 1.58
CA GLY A 209 4.47 -24.89 1.55
C GLY A 209 5.96 -25.16 1.39
N ILE A 210 6.66 -24.23 0.78
CA ILE A 210 8.12 -24.21 0.68
C ILE A 210 8.65 -23.21 1.70
N LEU A 211 9.49 -23.67 2.64
CA LEU A 211 10.08 -22.80 3.65
C LEU A 211 10.85 -21.66 2.99
N LEU A 212 10.63 -20.45 3.48
CA LEU A 212 11.29 -19.24 3.01
C LEU A 212 12.26 -18.73 4.06
N GLY A 213 13.55 -18.77 3.75
CA GLY A 213 14.61 -18.46 4.70
C GLY A 213 14.76 -19.53 5.79
N GLU A 214 15.00 -19.12 7.03
CA GLU A 214 15.18 -20.00 8.17
C GLU A 214 13.92 -20.16 9.00
N ALA A 215 13.65 -21.38 9.49
CA ALA A 215 12.53 -21.64 10.40
C ALA A 215 12.70 -20.83 11.69
N GLY A 216 11.59 -20.25 12.20
CA GLY A 216 11.59 -19.35 13.36
C GLY A 216 11.93 -17.89 13.07
N GLN A 217 12.37 -17.53 11.87
CA GLN A 217 12.69 -16.14 11.50
C GLN A 217 11.55 -15.39 10.79
N GLY A 218 10.39 -16.01 10.63
CA GLY A 218 9.27 -15.44 9.88
C GLY A 218 8.75 -14.14 10.45
N PHE A 219 8.66 -13.98 11.78
CA PHE A 219 8.23 -12.73 12.41
C PHE A 219 9.17 -11.57 12.06
N LYS A 220 10.47 -11.79 12.18
CA LYS A 220 11.48 -10.77 11.83
C LYS A 220 11.43 -10.42 10.34
N LEU A 221 11.21 -11.42 9.48
CA LEU A 221 11.07 -11.23 8.05
C LEU A 221 9.82 -10.39 7.71
N ALA A 222 8.66 -10.71 8.32
CA ALA A 222 7.43 -9.95 8.15
C ALA A 222 7.62 -8.47 8.55
N MET A 223 8.24 -8.21 9.71
CA MET A 223 8.47 -6.84 10.19
C MET A 223 9.43 -6.07 9.29
N ARG A 224 10.49 -6.70 8.79
CA ARG A 224 11.43 -6.07 7.83
C ARG A 224 10.74 -5.70 6.52
N ASN A 225 9.86 -6.56 6.02
CA ASN A 225 9.07 -6.29 4.83
C ASN A 225 8.10 -5.12 5.06
N LEU A 226 7.37 -5.14 6.17
CA LEU A 226 6.45 -4.06 6.54
C LEU A 226 7.16 -2.72 6.77
N ASP A 227 8.38 -2.69 7.30
CA ASP A 227 9.14 -1.44 7.50
C ASP A 227 9.50 -0.76 6.16
N ILE A 228 9.68 -1.53 5.08
CA ILE A 228 9.88 -0.99 3.73
C ILE A 228 8.58 -0.35 3.22
N PHE A 229 7.47 -1.09 3.26
CA PHE A 229 6.22 -0.67 2.62
C PHE A 229 5.41 0.34 3.46
N ARG A 230 5.52 0.33 4.79
CA ARG A 230 4.82 1.28 5.68
C ARG A 230 5.09 2.75 5.36
N THR A 231 6.35 3.11 5.06
CA THR A 231 6.70 4.46 4.59
C THR A 231 5.92 4.83 3.34
N THR A 232 5.74 3.88 2.43
CA THR A 232 5.10 4.12 1.14
C THR A 232 3.57 4.21 1.23
N VAL A 233 2.95 3.70 2.32
CA VAL A 233 1.52 3.97 2.62
C VAL A 233 1.27 5.45 2.83
N ALA A 234 2.21 6.16 3.46
CA ALA A 234 2.12 7.61 3.61
C ALA A 234 2.07 8.33 2.25
N ALA A 235 2.87 7.87 1.28
CA ALA A 235 2.88 8.45 -0.07
C ALA A 235 1.57 8.18 -0.83
N ALA A 236 0.98 6.99 -0.72
CA ALA A 236 -0.35 6.71 -1.28
C ALA A 236 -1.42 7.65 -0.69
N ALA A 237 -1.40 7.86 0.63
CA ALA A 237 -2.29 8.81 1.30
C ALA A 237 -2.13 10.24 0.77
N LEU A 238 -0.88 10.66 0.48
CA LEU A 238 -0.60 11.96 -0.13
C LEU A 238 -1.16 12.05 -1.56
N GLY A 239 -1.05 11.00 -2.37
CA GLY A 239 -1.66 10.95 -3.70
C GLY A 239 -3.17 11.21 -3.64
N PHE A 240 -3.87 10.51 -2.77
CA PHE A 240 -5.30 10.75 -2.53
C PHE A 240 -5.59 12.16 -2.04
N ALA A 241 -4.79 12.69 -1.09
CA ALA A 241 -4.97 14.02 -0.55
C ALA A 241 -4.74 15.13 -1.60
N ARG A 242 -3.71 14.99 -2.46
CA ARG A 242 -3.47 15.93 -3.57
C ARG A 242 -4.61 15.92 -4.57
N ARG A 243 -5.14 14.75 -4.93
CA ARG A 243 -6.31 14.68 -5.80
C ARG A 243 -7.52 15.37 -5.18
N ALA A 244 -7.76 15.16 -3.90
CA ALA A 244 -8.85 15.79 -3.17
C ALA A 244 -8.70 17.32 -3.13
N LEU A 245 -7.47 17.83 -2.95
CA LEU A 245 -7.19 19.27 -3.00
C LEU A 245 -7.46 19.85 -4.40
N ASP A 246 -7.01 19.19 -5.48
CA ASP A 246 -7.22 19.65 -6.86
C ASP A 246 -8.71 19.68 -7.21
N GLU A 247 -9.48 18.66 -6.85
CA GLU A 247 -10.95 18.63 -7.03
C GLU A 247 -11.63 19.76 -6.22
N SER A 248 -11.13 20.04 -5.01
CA SER A 248 -11.64 21.12 -4.16
C SER A 248 -11.35 22.50 -4.73
N LEU A 249 -10.14 22.73 -5.26
CA LEU A 249 -9.75 23.97 -5.93
C LEU A 249 -10.62 24.23 -7.15
N HIS A 250 -10.75 23.21 -8.01
CA HIS A 250 -11.60 23.29 -9.20
C HIS A 250 -13.05 23.62 -8.82
N ARG A 251 -13.61 22.88 -7.86
CA ARG A 251 -14.97 23.13 -7.36
C ARG A 251 -15.16 24.51 -6.79
N ALA A 252 -14.21 25.00 -5.99
CA ALA A 252 -14.27 26.31 -5.36
C ALA A 252 -14.26 27.45 -6.39
N GLN A 253 -13.51 27.31 -7.47
CA GLN A 253 -13.44 28.30 -8.55
C GLN A 253 -14.71 28.33 -9.42
N GLU A 254 -15.31 27.18 -9.71
CA GLU A 254 -16.46 27.09 -10.61
C GLU A 254 -17.81 27.37 -9.91
N ARG A 255 -17.96 26.94 -8.64
CA ARG A 255 -19.21 27.05 -7.92
C ARG A 255 -19.51 28.49 -7.52
N LYS A 256 -20.64 29.00 -7.97
CA LYS A 256 -21.18 30.31 -7.53
C LYS A 256 -22.32 30.12 -6.55
N MET A 257 -22.32 30.92 -5.49
CA MET A 257 -23.40 31.00 -4.50
C MET A 257 -23.41 32.40 -3.84
N PHE A 258 -24.57 32.88 -3.49
CA PHE A 258 -24.75 34.22 -2.89
C PHE A 258 -24.07 35.35 -3.70
N GLY A 259 -24.08 35.24 -5.03
CA GLY A 259 -23.53 36.27 -5.93
C GLY A 259 -22.01 36.27 -6.14
N GLN A 260 -21.27 35.33 -5.53
CA GLN A 260 -19.81 35.25 -5.62
C GLN A 260 -19.32 33.81 -5.81
N SER A 261 -18.04 33.60 -6.13
CA SER A 261 -17.40 32.29 -6.22
C SER A 261 -17.31 31.66 -4.83
N LEU A 262 -17.41 30.33 -4.75
CA LEU A 262 -17.14 29.60 -3.49
C LEU A 262 -15.71 29.87 -2.99
N ALA A 263 -14.75 30.12 -3.89
CA ALA A 263 -13.36 30.49 -3.55
C ALA A 263 -13.24 31.84 -2.83
N ASP A 264 -14.24 32.73 -2.91
CA ASP A 264 -14.22 34.06 -2.27
C ASP A 264 -14.61 34.00 -0.79
N PHE A 265 -15.14 32.86 -0.31
CA PHE A 265 -15.54 32.71 1.08
C PHE A 265 -14.33 32.32 1.97
N GLN A 266 -14.11 33.08 3.04
CA GLN A 266 -13.00 32.85 3.97
C GLN A 266 -12.96 31.45 4.57
N MET A 267 -14.14 30.84 4.85
CA MET A 267 -14.19 29.46 5.35
C MET A 267 -13.69 28.43 4.33
N THR A 268 -13.92 28.66 3.04
CA THR A 268 -13.38 27.82 1.95
C THR A 268 -11.87 28.02 1.84
N GLN A 269 -11.41 29.28 1.87
CA GLN A 269 -9.98 29.60 1.81
C GLN A 269 -9.21 28.98 2.99
N ALA A 270 -9.76 29.03 4.20
CA ALA A 270 -9.17 28.40 5.38
C ALA A 270 -9.01 26.88 5.20
N LYS A 271 -10.05 26.19 4.72
CA LYS A 271 -9.99 24.74 4.43
C LYS A 271 -8.91 24.41 3.39
N LEU A 272 -8.86 25.15 2.28
CA LEU A 272 -7.85 24.93 1.23
C LEU A 272 -6.43 25.16 1.74
N ALA A 273 -6.21 26.16 2.58
CA ALA A 273 -4.92 26.43 3.22
C ALA A 273 -4.50 25.30 4.18
N ASP A 274 -5.43 24.81 5.00
CA ASP A 274 -5.19 23.68 5.90
C ASP A 274 -4.89 22.39 5.13
N MET A 275 -5.63 22.10 4.05
CA MET A 275 -5.39 20.95 3.18
C MET A 275 -3.98 20.99 2.60
N ALA A 276 -3.56 22.10 2.00
CA ALA A 276 -2.24 22.27 1.41
C ALA A 276 -1.13 22.11 2.46
N THR A 277 -1.27 22.75 3.63
CA THR A 277 -0.29 22.65 4.71
C THR A 277 -0.11 21.24 5.24
N ARG A 278 -1.21 20.49 5.41
CA ARG A 278 -1.18 19.09 5.87
C ARG A 278 -0.55 18.16 4.83
N ILE A 279 -0.77 18.40 3.54
CA ILE A 279 -0.12 17.66 2.45
C ILE A 279 1.39 17.84 2.52
N ASP A 280 1.88 19.06 2.60
CA ASP A 280 3.31 19.35 2.64
C ASP A 280 3.97 18.79 3.91
N ALA A 281 3.33 18.93 5.07
CA ALA A 281 3.82 18.34 6.32
C ALA A 281 3.92 16.79 6.22
N GLY A 282 2.90 16.17 5.65
CA GLY A 282 2.90 14.71 5.40
C GLY A 282 3.98 14.28 4.41
N ALA A 283 4.19 15.04 3.33
CA ALA A 283 5.21 14.78 2.33
C ALA A 283 6.63 14.89 2.92
N LEU A 284 6.90 15.91 3.73
CA LEU A 284 8.17 16.06 4.44
C LEU A 284 8.47 14.86 5.35
N LEU A 285 7.49 14.35 6.08
CA LEU A 285 7.65 13.15 6.92
C LEU A 285 7.88 11.89 6.09
N ALA A 286 7.09 11.68 5.04
CA ALA A 286 7.17 10.51 4.18
C ALA A 286 8.50 10.43 3.45
N TYR A 287 8.88 11.49 2.76
CA TYR A 287 10.09 11.50 1.94
C TYR A 287 11.37 11.63 2.75
N ARG A 288 11.34 12.27 3.93
CA ARG A 288 12.44 12.16 4.90
C ARG A 288 12.66 10.71 5.32
N SER A 289 11.60 9.97 5.65
CA SER A 289 11.69 8.56 6.05
C SER A 289 12.30 7.70 4.92
N ALA A 290 11.80 7.86 3.68
CA ALA A 290 12.31 7.15 2.52
C ALA A 290 13.80 7.48 2.25
N TRP A 291 14.16 8.77 2.30
CA TRP A 291 15.53 9.23 2.09
C TRP A 291 16.51 8.68 3.16
N VAL A 292 16.10 8.69 4.43
CA VAL A 292 16.91 8.10 5.51
C VAL A 292 17.14 6.61 5.26
N LYS A 293 16.12 5.90 4.79
CA LYS A 293 16.24 4.48 4.44
C LYS A 293 17.24 4.25 3.32
N ASP A 294 17.10 4.99 2.21
CA ASP A 294 17.87 4.74 0.99
C ASP A 294 19.31 5.28 1.07
N VAL A 295 19.46 6.52 1.59
CA VAL A 295 20.75 7.23 1.58
C VAL A 295 21.58 6.95 2.83
N LYS A 296 20.94 6.90 4.01
CA LYS A 296 21.64 6.62 5.26
C LYS A 296 21.71 5.13 5.58
N ASN A 297 20.98 4.29 4.83
CA ASN A 297 20.83 2.86 5.09
C ASN A 297 20.52 2.54 6.57
N ALA A 298 19.77 3.43 7.20
CA ALA A 298 19.43 3.34 8.61
C ALA A 298 18.11 2.61 8.83
N ARG A 299 17.89 2.16 10.05
CA ARG A 299 16.59 1.68 10.49
C ARG A 299 15.64 2.87 10.64
N VAL A 300 14.47 2.80 10.02
CA VAL A 300 13.49 3.92 9.94
C VAL A 300 12.16 3.60 10.61
N THR A 301 12.14 2.68 11.56
CA THR A 301 10.89 2.18 12.16
C THR A 301 10.06 3.32 12.78
N ARG A 302 10.69 4.27 13.49
CA ARG A 302 10.03 5.44 14.07
C ARG A 302 9.60 6.44 13.00
N GLU A 303 10.48 6.78 12.08
CA GLU A 303 10.23 7.73 10.99
C GLU A 303 9.08 7.24 10.08
N ALA A 304 9.09 5.95 9.74
CA ALA A 304 8.03 5.30 8.96
C ALA A 304 6.69 5.32 9.71
N ALA A 305 6.70 5.05 11.02
CA ALA A 305 5.49 5.11 11.85
C ALA A 305 4.93 6.53 11.95
N MET A 306 5.78 7.56 12.12
CA MET A 306 5.38 8.97 12.13
C MET A 306 4.79 9.38 10.79
N ALA A 307 5.45 9.04 9.69
CA ALA A 307 5.01 9.35 8.34
C ALA A 307 3.64 8.72 8.03
N LYS A 308 3.51 7.41 8.26
CA LYS A 308 2.25 6.68 8.01
C LYS A 308 1.11 7.23 8.85
N MET A 309 1.31 7.39 10.15
CA MET A 309 0.28 7.90 11.05
C MET A 309 -0.18 9.29 10.62
N PHE A 310 0.74 10.22 10.44
CA PHE A 310 0.39 11.61 10.11
C PHE A 310 -0.28 11.71 8.74
N ALA A 311 0.30 11.13 7.69
CA ALA A 311 -0.21 11.27 6.34
C ALA A 311 -1.60 10.63 6.16
N THR A 312 -1.85 9.46 6.76
CA THR A 312 -3.16 8.80 6.64
C THR A 312 -4.26 9.51 7.42
N GLU A 313 -3.97 10.07 8.59
CA GLU A 313 -4.92 10.89 9.35
C GLU A 313 -5.19 12.22 8.64
N ALA A 314 -4.14 12.89 8.14
CA ALA A 314 -4.27 14.12 7.38
C ALA A 314 -5.09 13.92 6.11
N ALA A 315 -4.81 12.85 5.34
CA ALA A 315 -5.55 12.54 4.12
C ALA A 315 -7.04 12.29 4.39
N GLN A 316 -7.40 11.58 5.47
CA GLN A 316 -8.79 11.41 5.87
C GLN A 316 -9.48 12.75 6.11
N THR A 317 -8.84 13.66 6.85
CA THR A 317 -9.39 15.01 7.13
C THR A 317 -9.51 15.84 5.84
N ILE A 318 -8.49 15.80 4.98
CA ILE A 318 -8.47 16.53 3.71
C ILE A 318 -9.58 16.06 2.79
N ILE A 319 -9.80 14.75 2.69
CA ILE A 319 -10.82 14.18 1.81
C ILE A 319 -12.23 14.46 2.37
N ASP A 320 -12.40 14.45 3.71
CA ASP A 320 -13.67 14.85 4.33
C ASP A 320 -14.01 16.32 4.02
N ASP A 321 -13.01 17.21 4.13
CA ASP A 321 -13.17 18.62 3.72
C ASP A 321 -13.46 18.77 2.22
N ALA A 322 -12.86 17.94 1.36
CA ALA A 322 -13.14 17.93 -0.08
C ALA A 322 -14.57 17.49 -0.38
N VAL A 323 -15.08 16.46 0.29
CA VAL A 323 -16.50 16.05 0.19
C VAL A 323 -17.40 17.21 0.59
N GLN A 324 -17.09 17.89 1.69
CA GLN A 324 -17.86 19.03 2.19
C GLN A 324 -17.85 20.21 1.20
N ILE A 325 -16.69 20.54 0.58
CA ILE A 325 -16.57 21.60 -0.43
C ILE A 325 -17.38 21.25 -1.70
N CYS A 326 -17.33 19.98 -2.12
CA CYS A 326 -18.08 19.50 -3.27
C CYS A 326 -19.61 19.45 -3.01
N GLY A 327 -20.03 19.36 -1.73
CA GLY A 327 -21.44 19.27 -1.35
C GLY A 327 -22.11 18.00 -1.90
N GLY A 328 -23.31 18.12 -2.47
CA GLY A 328 -24.06 16.96 -3.01
C GLY A 328 -23.28 16.15 -4.06
N LEU A 329 -22.39 16.77 -4.84
CA LEU A 329 -21.52 16.06 -5.77
C LEU A 329 -20.51 15.17 -5.01
N GLY A 330 -20.02 15.62 -3.86
CA GLY A 330 -19.03 14.90 -3.06
C GLY A 330 -19.53 13.57 -2.50
N VAL A 331 -20.84 13.38 -2.39
CA VAL A 331 -21.47 12.13 -1.94
C VAL A 331 -22.10 11.33 -3.09
N MET A 332 -22.03 11.84 -4.31
CA MET A 332 -22.56 11.15 -5.48
C MET A 332 -21.63 10.00 -5.87
N ARG A 333 -22.15 8.77 -5.91
CA ARG A 333 -21.38 7.58 -6.29
C ARG A 333 -20.69 7.79 -7.65
N GLY A 334 -19.41 7.52 -7.68
CA GLY A 334 -18.56 7.67 -8.87
C GLY A 334 -17.90 9.05 -9.02
N HIS A 335 -18.24 10.04 -8.20
CA HIS A 335 -17.48 11.29 -8.15
C HIS A 335 -16.05 11.05 -7.59
N PRO A 336 -15.02 11.75 -8.09
CA PRO A 336 -13.64 11.52 -7.62
C PRO A 336 -13.50 11.57 -6.09
N VAL A 337 -14.01 12.60 -5.42
CA VAL A 337 -13.85 12.73 -3.95
C VAL A 337 -14.63 11.66 -3.17
N GLU A 338 -15.75 11.17 -3.69
CA GLU A 338 -16.51 10.06 -3.10
C GLU A 338 -15.68 8.77 -3.16
N ARG A 339 -15.05 8.49 -4.30
CA ARG A 339 -14.13 7.34 -4.42
C ARG A 339 -12.96 7.45 -3.46
N LEU A 340 -12.32 8.63 -3.38
CA LEU A 340 -11.23 8.89 -2.45
C LEU A 340 -11.65 8.69 -0.99
N TYR A 341 -12.89 9.07 -0.63
CA TYR A 341 -13.43 8.90 0.73
C TYR A 341 -13.52 7.43 1.13
N ARG A 342 -13.88 6.56 0.20
CA ARG A 342 -13.88 5.11 0.43
C ARG A 342 -12.47 4.53 0.50
N GLU A 343 -11.58 4.93 -0.39
CA GLU A 343 -10.20 4.45 -0.48
C GLU A 343 -9.39 4.79 0.78
N VAL A 344 -9.42 6.04 1.22
CA VAL A 344 -8.54 6.52 2.29
C VAL A 344 -8.82 5.86 3.63
N ARG A 345 -10.06 5.37 3.87
CA ARG A 345 -10.45 4.86 5.18
C ARG A 345 -9.61 3.67 5.64
N ALA A 346 -9.28 2.77 4.72
CA ALA A 346 -8.52 1.57 5.02
C ALA A 346 -7.05 1.85 5.36
N LEU A 347 -6.46 2.95 4.85
CA LEU A 347 -5.06 3.30 5.07
C LEU A 347 -4.72 3.53 6.56
N ARG A 348 -5.68 3.93 7.36
CA ARG A 348 -5.53 4.11 8.81
C ARG A 348 -5.51 2.79 9.59
N ILE A 349 -5.91 1.69 8.94
CA ILE A 349 -6.11 0.37 9.57
C ILE A 349 -4.99 -0.60 9.18
N TYR A 350 -4.77 -0.82 7.89
CA TYR A 350 -3.80 -1.81 7.44
C TYR A 350 -2.34 -1.37 7.66
N GLU A 351 -1.41 -2.32 7.57
CA GLU A 351 0.03 -2.17 7.83
C GLU A 351 0.34 -1.54 9.21
N GLY A 352 -0.52 -1.86 10.19
CA GLY A 352 -0.49 -1.33 11.54
C GLY A 352 -1.39 -0.10 11.70
N ALA A 353 -2.46 -0.26 12.47
CA ALA A 353 -3.41 0.81 12.76
C ALA A 353 -2.75 2.04 13.40
N THR A 354 -3.42 3.19 13.35
CA THR A 354 -2.94 4.45 13.93
C THR A 354 -2.44 4.28 15.39
N GLU A 355 -3.16 3.49 16.19
CA GLU A 355 -2.81 3.17 17.58
C GLU A 355 -1.49 2.39 17.67
N VAL A 356 -1.29 1.43 16.76
CA VAL A 356 -0.04 0.66 16.68
C VAL A 356 1.14 1.56 16.31
N GLN A 357 0.93 2.52 15.38
CA GLN A 357 1.99 3.50 15.04
C GLN A 357 2.37 4.35 16.25
N LYS A 358 1.40 4.82 17.04
CA LYS A 358 1.64 5.57 18.29
C LYS A 358 2.46 4.75 19.28
N LEU A 359 2.15 3.45 19.45
CA LEU A 359 2.92 2.55 20.30
C LEU A 359 4.36 2.34 19.80
N ILE A 360 4.55 2.22 18.48
CA ILE A 360 5.90 2.11 17.90
C ILE A 360 6.72 3.36 18.19
N ILE A 361 6.15 4.55 17.96
CA ILE A 361 6.82 5.83 18.19
C ILE A 361 7.19 5.98 19.68
N SER A 362 6.23 5.78 20.58
CA SER A 362 6.46 5.95 22.03
C SER A 362 7.47 4.95 22.59
N ARG A 363 7.44 3.70 22.14
CA ARG A 363 8.41 2.68 22.56
C ARG A 363 9.84 3.00 22.11
N ASP A 364 10.00 3.60 20.94
CA ASP A 364 11.31 4.02 20.45
C ASP A 364 11.85 5.20 21.26
N LEU A 365 10.99 6.19 21.55
CA LEU A 365 11.35 7.34 22.38
C LEU A 365 11.72 6.98 23.82
N LEU A 366 11.04 5.98 24.40
CA LEU A 366 11.29 5.53 25.78
C LEU A 366 12.50 4.60 25.94
N LYS A 367 13.11 4.16 24.84
CA LYS A 367 14.33 3.35 24.89
C LYS A 367 15.62 4.18 24.99
N GLY A 368 15.54 5.49 24.80
CA GLY A 368 16.66 6.43 24.82
C GLY A 368 17.35 6.50 23.47
#